data_253eba468a574b5890bea63767283c69
#
_entry.id   253eba468a574b5890bea63767283c69
#
_cell.length_a   1.000
_cell.length_b   1.000
_cell.length_c   1.000
_cell.angle_alpha   90.00
_cell.angle_beta   90.00
_cell.angle_gamma   90.00
#
_symmetry.space_group_name_H-M   'P 1'
#
loop_
_entity.id
_entity.type
_entity.pdbx_description
1 polymer ?
#
loop_
_entity_poly.entity_id
_entity_poly.type
_entity_poly.pdbx_seq_one_letter_code
_entity_poly.pdbx_strand_id
1 'polypeptide(L)'
;MIATENKASIKGGEFLIKDTDASQVFIPEEFTEEQQMIAATCREFLAKEIWPRLDEIDRAESPALMSSLMDKAGELGLLGTSVPEEYGGFGMNFNTSMLVAEATGAGHSFSVALSAHTGIGTLPIVYYGNEQQKGKYLPKLASGEWKAAYCLTEPDSGSDANSGKTKAVLSADGTHYSITGQKMWITNGGFADLFIVFAKIEDDKNLSAFIVEKTREGITMNEPEHKRRKCPSKICFLSEATASKLP
;
A
#
# COMPACT_ATOMS: atom_id res chain seq x y z
N MET A 1 2.64 13.25 -36.14
CA MET A 1 1.78 12.32 -35.34
C MET A 1 2.00 10.93 -35.90
N ILE A 2 2.86 10.15 -35.27
CA ILE A 2 2.99 8.71 -35.57
C ILE A 2 1.87 8.06 -34.78
N ALA A 3 0.89 7.51 -35.50
CA ALA A 3 -0.17 6.72 -34.90
C ALA A 3 0.51 5.59 -34.12
N THR A 4 0.36 5.55 -32.81
CA THR A 4 0.70 4.40 -31.98
C THR A 4 -0.30 3.31 -32.34
N GLU A 5 0.03 2.48 -33.36
CA GLU A 5 -0.61 1.19 -33.53
C GLU A 5 -0.55 0.47 -32.19
N ASN A 6 -1.67 -0.12 -31.78
CA ASN A 6 -1.78 -0.94 -30.57
C ASN A 6 -0.79 -2.10 -30.69
N LYS A 7 0.44 -1.88 -30.25
CA LYS A 7 1.50 -2.88 -30.22
C LYS A 7 1.05 -4.00 -29.29
N ALA A 8 0.90 -5.19 -29.81
CA ALA A 8 0.66 -6.37 -29.01
C ALA A 8 1.92 -6.66 -28.19
N SER A 9 2.04 -5.99 -27.02
CA SER A 9 3.17 -6.19 -26.12
C SER A 9 3.07 -7.58 -25.49
N ILE A 10 4.21 -8.25 -25.43
CA ILE A 10 4.35 -9.49 -24.67
C ILE A 10 4.23 -9.19 -23.17
N LYS A 11 3.78 -10.18 -22.40
CA LYS A 11 3.72 -10.06 -20.93
C LYS A 11 5.14 -10.02 -20.36
N GLY A 12 5.32 -9.30 -19.26
CA GLY A 12 6.61 -9.11 -18.65
C GLY A 12 7.37 -10.41 -18.41
N GLY A 13 8.63 -10.45 -18.82
CA GLY A 13 9.51 -11.64 -18.71
C GLY A 13 9.35 -12.70 -19.80
N GLU A 14 8.30 -12.68 -20.62
CA GLU A 14 8.13 -13.66 -21.71
C GLU A 14 9.28 -13.62 -22.73
N PHE A 15 9.90 -12.46 -22.95
CA PHE A 15 11.07 -12.31 -23.82
C PHE A 15 12.29 -13.12 -23.36
N LEU A 16 12.33 -13.56 -22.10
CA LEU A 16 13.40 -14.42 -21.58
C LEU A 16 13.24 -15.89 -21.96
N ILE A 17 12.03 -16.32 -22.31
CA ILE A 17 11.68 -17.74 -22.51
C ILE A 17 11.00 -18.02 -23.83
N LYS A 18 10.66 -16.99 -24.59
CA LYS A 18 10.04 -17.11 -25.93
C LYS A 18 10.92 -16.47 -26.99
N ASP A 19 10.90 -17.04 -28.18
CA ASP A 19 11.41 -16.36 -29.35
C ASP A 19 10.54 -15.13 -29.62
N THR A 20 11.13 -13.95 -29.54
CA THR A 20 10.40 -12.69 -29.47
C THR A 20 11.05 -11.65 -30.38
N ASP A 21 10.24 -10.99 -31.19
CA ASP A 21 10.67 -9.81 -31.93
C ASP A 21 10.94 -8.64 -30.97
N ALA A 22 12.05 -7.95 -31.13
CA ALA A 22 12.44 -6.81 -30.29
C ALA A 22 11.36 -5.71 -30.29
N SER A 23 10.61 -5.55 -31.37
CA SER A 23 9.50 -4.59 -31.45
C SER A 23 8.34 -4.90 -30.50
N GLN A 24 8.24 -6.10 -29.97
CA GLN A 24 7.20 -6.51 -29.01
C GLN A 24 7.59 -6.28 -27.55
N VAL A 25 8.86 -5.94 -27.28
CA VAL A 25 9.35 -5.64 -25.92
C VAL A 25 9.09 -4.19 -25.62
N PHE A 26 8.44 -3.92 -24.46
CA PHE A 26 8.29 -2.56 -23.95
C PHE A 26 9.64 -2.02 -23.48
N ILE A 27 9.98 -0.81 -23.91
CA ILE A 27 11.23 -0.13 -23.55
C ILE A 27 10.95 1.24 -22.92
N PRO A 28 11.89 1.82 -22.14
CA PRO A 28 11.68 3.09 -21.46
C PRO A 28 11.30 4.27 -22.38
N GLU A 29 11.72 4.23 -23.64
CA GLU A 29 11.40 5.24 -24.65
C GLU A 29 9.92 5.23 -25.06
N GLU A 30 9.17 4.18 -24.70
CA GLU A 30 7.74 4.04 -24.97
C GLU A 30 6.84 4.60 -23.87
N PHE A 31 7.42 5.13 -22.77
CA PHE A 31 6.63 5.86 -21.79
C PHE A 31 5.98 7.09 -22.43
N THR A 32 4.68 7.23 -22.17
CA THR A 32 3.92 8.39 -22.64
C THR A 32 4.38 9.69 -21.98
N GLU A 33 4.06 10.83 -22.59
CA GLU A 33 4.34 12.15 -22.00
C GLU A 33 3.71 12.29 -20.61
N GLU A 34 2.49 11.78 -20.41
CA GLU A 34 1.80 11.77 -19.13
C GLU A 34 2.56 10.95 -18.06
N GLN A 35 3.01 9.75 -18.41
CA GLN A 35 3.83 8.93 -17.51
C GLN A 35 5.14 9.61 -17.14
N GLN A 36 5.80 10.24 -18.11
CA GLN A 36 7.02 11.01 -17.87
C GLN A 36 6.78 12.23 -16.97
N MET A 37 5.64 12.93 -17.14
CA MET A 37 5.25 14.04 -16.27
C MET A 37 5.03 13.56 -14.83
N ILE A 38 4.37 12.41 -14.61
CA ILE A 38 4.21 11.81 -13.30
C ILE A 38 5.57 11.52 -12.66
N ALA A 39 6.49 10.89 -13.41
CA ALA A 39 7.84 10.63 -12.92
C ALA A 39 8.64 11.90 -12.59
N ALA A 40 8.49 12.95 -13.41
CA ALA A 40 9.10 14.26 -13.13
C ALA A 40 8.55 14.88 -11.85
N THR A 41 7.23 14.82 -11.63
CA THR A 41 6.57 15.27 -10.40
C THR A 41 7.09 14.51 -9.18
N CYS A 42 7.27 13.20 -9.28
CA CYS A 42 7.86 12.39 -8.21
C CYS A 42 9.29 12.85 -7.86
N ARG A 43 10.15 13.06 -8.86
CA ARG A 43 11.54 13.49 -8.64
C ARG A 43 11.60 14.90 -8.04
N GLU A 44 10.76 15.81 -8.52
CA GLU A 44 10.66 17.16 -7.99
C GLU A 44 10.19 17.17 -6.54
N PHE A 45 9.19 16.36 -6.22
CA PHE A 45 8.71 16.17 -4.86
C PHE A 45 9.81 15.64 -3.93
N LEU A 46 10.57 14.62 -4.35
CA LEU A 46 11.71 14.14 -3.58
C LEU A 46 12.74 15.23 -3.34
N ALA A 47 13.09 16.00 -4.37
CA ALA A 47 14.10 17.05 -4.28
C ALA A 47 13.69 18.18 -3.32
N LYS A 48 12.42 18.57 -3.32
CA LYS A 48 11.91 19.68 -2.53
C LYS A 48 11.52 19.31 -1.11
N GLU A 49 10.89 18.15 -0.93
CA GLU A 49 10.22 17.82 0.33
C GLU A 49 10.93 16.71 1.11
N ILE A 50 11.60 15.78 0.44
CA ILE A 50 12.16 14.59 1.07
C ILE A 50 13.65 14.72 1.34
N TRP A 51 14.48 14.98 0.32
CA TRP A 51 15.93 15.00 0.48
C TRP A 51 16.45 16.02 1.49
N PRO A 52 15.90 17.25 1.59
CA PRO A 52 16.32 18.18 2.62
C PRO A 52 16.07 17.72 4.05
N ARG A 53 15.16 16.75 4.23
CA ARG A 53 14.71 16.22 5.54
C ARG A 53 14.99 14.73 5.71
N LEU A 54 15.86 14.16 4.87
CA LEU A 54 16.07 12.71 4.80
C LEU A 54 16.52 12.11 6.14
N ASP A 55 17.43 12.79 6.84
CA ASP A 55 17.90 12.35 8.16
C ASP A 55 16.79 12.35 9.21
N GLU A 56 15.92 13.37 9.21
CA GLU A 56 14.77 13.48 10.11
C GLU A 56 13.75 12.36 9.84
N ILE A 57 13.47 12.11 8.55
CA ILE A 57 12.59 11.03 8.08
C ILE A 57 13.14 9.67 8.49
N ASP A 58 14.42 9.41 8.22
CA ASP A 58 15.06 8.11 8.48
C ASP A 58 15.24 7.84 9.98
N ARG A 59 15.35 8.87 10.82
CA ARG A 59 15.35 8.71 12.29
C ARG A 59 13.96 8.44 12.85
N ALA A 60 12.91 8.62 12.05
CA ALA A 60 11.51 8.48 12.47
C ALA A 60 11.19 9.31 13.73
N GLU A 61 11.74 10.53 13.80
CA GLU A 61 11.62 11.41 14.96
C GLU A 61 10.16 11.81 15.22
N SER A 62 9.35 11.89 14.16
CA SER A 62 7.93 12.24 14.26
C SER A 62 7.06 11.48 13.27
N PRO A 63 6.08 10.68 13.74
CA PRO A 63 5.03 10.12 12.87
C PRO A 63 4.25 11.21 12.11
N ALA A 64 4.10 12.40 12.70
CA ALA A 64 3.40 13.53 12.09
C ALA A 64 4.14 14.04 10.84
N LEU A 65 5.48 14.01 10.83
CA LEU A 65 6.25 14.38 9.65
C LEU A 65 5.93 13.47 8.47
N MET A 66 6.00 12.15 8.67
CA MET A 66 5.71 11.18 7.61
C MET A 66 4.26 11.34 7.11
N SER A 67 3.30 11.49 8.04
CA SER A 67 1.91 11.74 7.67
C SER A 67 1.75 12.99 6.81
N SER A 68 2.38 14.12 7.18
CA SER A 68 2.30 15.36 6.41
C SER A 68 2.94 15.26 5.01
N LEU A 69 4.00 14.47 4.88
CA LEU A 69 4.62 14.20 3.57
C LEU A 69 3.72 13.32 2.68
N MET A 70 3.01 12.39 3.30
CA MET A 70 1.99 11.59 2.61
C MET A 70 0.78 12.45 2.19
N ASP A 71 0.36 13.43 3.01
CA ASP A 71 -0.68 14.40 2.63
C ASP A 71 -0.29 15.17 1.38
N LYS A 72 0.93 15.72 1.35
CA LYS A 72 1.47 16.43 0.18
C LYS A 72 1.57 15.53 -1.07
N ALA A 73 1.96 14.26 -0.90
CA ALA A 73 1.98 13.29 -1.98
C ALA A 73 0.56 13.03 -2.52
N GLY A 74 -0.44 13.01 -1.63
CA GLY A 74 -1.86 12.92 -1.99
C GLY A 74 -2.34 14.13 -2.79
N GLU A 75 -2.01 15.35 -2.35
CA GLU A 75 -2.32 16.60 -3.07
C GLU A 75 -1.75 16.60 -4.51
N LEU A 76 -0.61 15.96 -4.72
CA LEU A 76 0.00 15.77 -6.05
C LEU A 76 -0.57 14.55 -6.81
N GLY A 77 -1.53 13.83 -6.24
CA GLY A 77 -2.15 12.65 -6.84
C GLY A 77 -1.28 11.38 -6.84
N LEU A 78 -0.11 11.41 -6.21
CA LEU A 78 0.83 10.28 -6.22
C LEU A 78 0.31 9.06 -5.47
N LEU A 79 -0.68 9.23 -4.58
CA LEU A 79 -1.31 8.14 -3.84
C LEU A 79 -2.42 7.44 -4.64
N GLY A 80 -2.99 8.12 -5.65
CA GLY A 80 -4.12 7.65 -6.45
C GLY A 80 -3.75 7.05 -7.81
N THR A 81 -2.47 6.89 -8.14
CA THR A 81 -2.04 6.50 -9.50
C THR A 81 -2.68 5.21 -10.00
N SER A 82 -2.81 4.19 -9.16
CA SER A 82 -3.39 2.87 -9.50
C SER A 82 -4.85 2.70 -9.06
N VAL A 83 -5.44 3.70 -8.43
CA VAL A 83 -6.85 3.68 -8.05
C VAL A 83 -7.69 4.05 -9.28
N PRO A 84 -8.80 3.33 -9.59
CA PRO A 84 -9.67 3.67 -10.71
C PRO A 84 -10.23 5.09 -10.63
N GLU A 85 -10.45 5.72 -11.78
CA GLU A 85 -10.95 7.10 -11.89
C GLU A 85 -12.30 7.30 -11.19
N GLU A 86 -13.17 6.31 -11.26
CA GLU A 86 -14.49 6.30 -10.60
C GLU A 86 -14.42 6.43 -9.07
N TYR A 87 -13.24 6.12 -8.48
CA TYR A 87 -12.95 6.27 -7.05
C TYR A 87 -11.95 7.41 -6.76
N GLY A 88 -11.75 8.32 -7.72
CA GLY A 88 -10.92 9.52 -7.53
C GLY A 88 -9.42 9.31 -7.74
N GLY A 89 -9.01 8.20 -8.35
CA GLY A 89 -7.64 7.96 -8.79
C GLY A 89 -7.42 8.29 -10.27
N PHE A 90 -6.29 7.85 -10.82
CA PHE A 90 -5.93 8.06 -12.22
C PHE A 90 -6.08 6.79 -13.08
N GLY A 91 -6.37 5.64 -12.51
CA GLY A 91 -6.56 4.38 -13.24
C GLY A 91 -5.34 3.94 -14.06
N MET A 92 -4.14 4.38 -13.68
CA MET A 92 -2.92 4.12 -14.44
C MET A 92 -2.53 2.66 -14.42
N ASN A 93 -1.88 2.23 -15.50
CA ASN A 93 -1.42 0.87 -15.66
C ASN A 93 -0.21 0.53 -14.78
N PHE A 94 0.16 -0.74 -14.74
CA PHE A 94 1.27 -1.24 -13.93
C PHE A 94 2.63 -0.62 -14.30
N ASN A 95 2.87 -0.30 -15.57
CA ASN A 95 4.12 0.34 -16.00
C ASN A 95 4.28 1.72 -15.34
N THR A 96 3.18 2.49 -15.22
CA THR A 96 3.20 3.77 -14.49
C THR A 96 3.53 3.57 -13.02
N SER A 97 2.98 2.54 -12.37
CA SER A 97 3.30 2.22 -10.97
C SER A 97 4.78 1.89 -10.79
N MET A 98 5.38 1.16 -11.74
CA MET A 98 6.82 0.85 -11.71
C MET A 98 7.67 2.09 -11.94
N LEU A 99 7.26 2.98 -12.83
CA LEU A 99 7.94 4.24 -13.08
C LEU A 99 7.89 5.17 -11.86
N VAL A 100 6.75 5.22 -11.16
CA VAL A 100 6.61 5.95 -9.88
C VAL A 100 7.52 5.35 -8.82
N ALA A 101 7.57 4.02 -8.70
CA ALA A 101 8.43 3.33 -7.74
C ALA A 101 9.92 3.61 -8.02
N GLU A 102 10.35 3.59 -9.29
CA GLU A 102 11.71 3.99 -9.70
C GLU A 102 11.99 5.44 -9.35
N ALA A 103 11.11 6.36 -9.75
CA ALA A 103 11.28 7.79 -9.53
C ALA A 103 11.32 8.18 -8.05
N THR A 104 10.61 7.43 -7.19
CA THR A 104 10.57 7.68 -5.73
C THR A 104 11.59 6.87 -4.95
N GLY A 105 12.29 5.91 -5.55
CA GLY A 105 13.18 4.95 -4.88
C GLY A 105 14.26 5.58 -3.99
N ALA A 106 14.77 6.75 -4.37
CA ALA A 106 15.77 7.50 -3.60
C ALA A 106 15.21 8.24 -2.36
N GLY A 107 13.93 8.09 -2.05
CA GLY A 107 13.28 8.69 -0.87
C GLY A 107 13.40 7.85 0.41
N HIS A 108 14.16 6.75 0.40
CA HIS A 108 14.46 5.89 1.55
C HIS A 108 13.19 5.46 2.34
N SER A 109 13.09 5.84 3.62
CA SER A 109 11.93 5.47 4.47
C SER A 109 10.61 6.05 3.96
N PHE A 110 10.62 7.22 3.30
CA PHE A 110 9.44 7.76 2.64
C PHE A 110 8.96 6.86 1.49
N SER A 111 9.88 6.38 0.65
CA SER A 111 9.53 5.48 -0.47
C SER A 111 8.88 4.18 0.01
N VAL A 112 9.36 3.64 1.14
CA VAL A 112 8.76 2.45 1.77
C VAL A 112 7.36 2.76 2.29
N ALA A 113 7.16 3.93 2.92
CA ALA A 113 5.86 4.35 3.42
C ALA A 113 4.86 4.57 2.28
N LEU A 114 5.29 5.23 1.20
CA LEU A 114 4.52 5.45 -0.02
C LEU A 114 4.09 4.11 -0.64
N SER A 115 5.05 3.21 -0.86
CA SER A 115 4.81 1.90 -1.48
C SER A 115 3.90 1.01 -0.61
N ALA A 116 4.04 1.06 0.71
CA ALA A 116 3.16 0.32 1.61
C ALA A 116 1.72 0.82 1.53
N HIS A 117 1.53 2.14 1.41
CA HIS A 117 0.21 2.72 1.23
C HIS A 117 -0.39 2.39 -0.14
N THR A 118 0.29 2.77 -1.23
CA THR A 118 -0.25 2.65 -2.60
C THR A 118 -0.35 1.20 -3.08
N GLY A 119 0.57 0.35 -2.64
CA GLY A 119 0.63 -1.07 -3.00
C GLY A 119 -0.19 -1.93 -2.04
N ILE A 120 0.46 -2.47 -1.02
CA ILE A 120 -0.12 -3.51 -0.15
C ILE A 120 -1.26 -3.01 0.75
N GLY A 121 -1.38 -1.70 0.99
CA GLY A 121 -2.47 -1.11 1.75
C GLY A 121 -3.72 -0.82 0.91
N THR A 122 -3.56 -0.35 -0.32
CA THR A 122 -4.67 0.11 -1.18
C THR A 122 -5.10 -0.94 -2.21
N LEU A 123 -4.16 -1.60 -2.91
CA LEU A 123 -4.50 -2.55 -3.97
C LEU A 123 -5.35 -3.75 -3.54
N PRO A 124 -5.26 -4.29 -2.31
CA PRO A 124 -6.19 -5.32 -1.87
C PRO A 124 -7.67 -4.89 -1.97
N ILE A 125 -7.96 -3.62 -1.68
CA ILE A 125 -9.32 -3.07 -1.82
C ILE A 125 -9.68 -2.87 -3.29
N VAL A 126 -8.74 -2.37 -4.11
CA VAL A 126 -8.95 -2.20 -5.55
C VAL A 126 -9.33 -3.52 -6.21
N TYR A 127 -8.58 -4.60 -5.91
CA TYR A 127 -8.75 -5.88 -6.61
C TYR A 127 -9.85 -6.77 -6.02
N TYR A 128 -10.03 -6.71 -4.69
CA TYR A 128 -10.88 -7.67 -3.98
C TYR A 128 -12.02 -7.01 -3.19
N GLY A 129 -12.05 -5.69 -3.05
CA GLY A 129 -13.14 -4.99 -2.38
C GLY A 129 -14.46 -5.11 -3.16
N ASN A 130 -15.58 -5.25 -2.45
CA ASN A 130 -16.88 -5.04 -3.05
C ASN A 130 -17.12 -3.53 -3.31
N GLU A 131 -18.16 -3.21 -4.08
CA GLU A 131 -18.44 -1.81 -4.48
C GLU A 131 -18.64 -0.86 -3.28
N GLN A 132 -19.25 -1.35 -2.20
CA GLN A 132 -19.44 -0.57 -0.98
C GLN A 132 -18.08 -0.27 -0.29
N GLN A 133 -17.19 -1.26 -0.23
CA GLN A 133 -15.85 -1.09 0.34
C GLN A 133 -15.00 -0.16 -0.53
N LYS A 134 -15.01 -0.35 -1.84
CA LYS A 134 -14.30 0.51 -2.79
C LYS A 134 -14.78 1.96 -2.68
N GLY A 135 -16.09 2.19 -2.79
CA GLY A 135 -16.67 3.53 -2.69
C GLY A 135 -16.42 4.22 -1.35
N LYS A 136 -16.32 3.47 -0.26
CA LYS A 136 -16.05 4.02 1.07
C LYS A 136 -14.58 4.39 1.28
N TYR A 137 -13.65 3.54 0.84
CA TYR A 137 -12.25 3.63 1.24
C TYR A 137 -11.34 4.22 0.15
N LEU A 138 -11.54 3.85 -1.13
CA LEU A 138 -10.60 4.24 -2.18
C LEU A 138 -10.49 5.76 -2.39
N PRO A 139 -11.57 6.56 -2.36
CA PRO A 139 -11.45 8.01 -2.50
C PRO A 139 -10.56 8.64 -1.42
N LYS A 140 -10.67 8.17 -0.20
CA LYS A 140 -9.88 8.66 0.94
C LYS A 140 -8.42 8.24 0.87
N LEU A 141 -8.16 7.04 0.37
CA LEU A 141 -6.80 6.53 0.18
C LEU A 141 -6.12 7.21 -1.02
N ALA A 142 -6.83 7.44 -2.11
CA ALA A 142 -6.30 8.12 -3.30
C ALA A 142 -5.94 9.58 -3.02
N SER A 143 -6.77 10.30 -2.25
CA SER A 143 -6.52 11.69 -1.86
C SER A 143 -5.47 11.85 -0.76
N GLY A 144 -5.17 10.79 -0.01
CA GLY A 144 -4.33 10.84 1.18
C GLY A 144 -5.05 11.33 2.44
N GLU A 145 -6.38 11.55 2.40
CA GLU A 145 -7.17 11.80 3.61
C GLU A 145 -6.97 10.68 4.64
N TRP A 146 -6.95 9.43 4.16
CA TRP A 146 -6.60 8.25 4.96
C TRP A 146 -5.33 7.59 4.45
N LYS A 147 -4.52 7.09 5.38
CA LYS A 147 -3.32 6.30 5.10
C LYS A 147 -3.58 4.85 5.45
N ALA A 148 -3.05 3.96 4.62
CA ALA A 148 -3.20 2.53 4.80
C ALA A 148 -1.90 1.86 5.28
N ALA A 149 -2.07 0.79 6.05
CA ALA A 149 -1.03 -0.13 6.47
C ALA A 149 -1.44 -1.58 6.23
N TYR A 150 -0.45 -2.47 6.18
CA TYR A 150 -0.62 -3.90 5.92
C TYR A 150 -0.11 -4.73 7.08
N CYS A 151 -0.95 -5.57 7.64
CA CYS A 151 -0.72 -6.30 8.87
C CYS A 151 -0.72 -7.81 8.61
N LEU A 152 0.40 -8.36 8.14
CA LEU A 152 0.58 -9.79 7.87
C LEU A 152 1.45 -10.45 8.95
N THR A 153 2.68 -9.96 9.13
CA THR A 153 3.71 -10.55 9.99
C THR A 153 3.30 -10.61 11.45
N GLU A 154 3.59 -11.73 12.11
CA GLU A 154 3.40 -11.95 13.54
C GLU A 154 4.74 -12.30 14.21
N PRO A 155 4.84 -12.28 15.56
CA PRO A 155 6.09 -12.65 16.25
C PRO A 155 6.65 -14.01 15.84
N ASP A 156 5.77 -14.99 15.62
CA ASP A 156 6.13 -16.37 15.27
C ASP A 156 5.89 -16.71 13.79
N SER A 157 5.48 -15.74 12.96
CA SER A 157 5.10 -15.96 11.57
C SER A 157 5.66 -14.86 10.67
N GLY A 158 6.72 -15.18 9.95
CA GLY A 158 7.38 -14.32 8.97
C GLY A 158 7.28 -14.90 7.55
N SER A 159 8.31 -15.62 7.10
CA SER A 159 8.38 -16.23 5.76
C SER A 159 7.24 -17.24 5.51
N ASP A 160 6.88 -18.02 6.52
CA ASP A 160 5.67 -18.82 6.51
C ASP A 160 4.51 -18.01 7.09
N ALA A 161 3.88 -17.19 6.24
CA ALA A 161 2.77 -16.34 6.63
C ALA A 161 1.55 -17.16 7.12
N ASN A 162 1.32 -18.35 6.56
CA ASN A 162 0.20 -19.21 6.96
C ASN A 162 0.37 -19.83 8.36
N SER A 163 1.55 -19.73 8.99
CA SER A 163 1.72 -20.12 10.40
C SER A 163 1.16 -19.09 11.38
N GLY A 164 0.63 -17.95 10.89
CA GLY A 164 0.01 -16.90 11.70
C GLY A 164 -1.10 -17.42 12.62
N LYS A 165 -1.17 -16.84 13.82
CA LYS A 165 -2.09 -17.25 14.91
C LYS A 165 -3.24 -16.25 15.12
N THR A 166 -3.23 -15.09 14.46
CA THR A 166 -4.33 -14.11 14.53
C THR A 166 -5.61 -14.75 14.02
N LYS A 167 -6.67 -14.66 14.82
CA LYS A 167 -7.97 -15.26 14.55
C LYS A 167 -9.04 -14.22 14.28
N ALA A 168 -9.98 -14.59 13.43
CA ALA A 168 -11.20 -13.84 13.13
C ALA A 168 -12.42 -14.73 13.42
N VAL A 169 -13.36 -14.23 14.19
CA VAL A 169 -14.59 -14.91 14.54
C VAL A 169 -15.77 -14.09 14.03
N LEU A 170 -16.69 -14.73 13.31
CA LEU A 170 -17.89 -14.06 12.82
C LEU A 170 -18.79 -13.67 14.02
N SER A 171 -19.29 -12.43 14.02
CA SER A 171 -20.25 -11.97 15.02
C SER A 171 -21.55 -12.78 14.98
N ALA A 172 -22.25 -12.87 16.09
CA ALA A 172 -23.50 -13.66 16.19
C ALA A 172 -24.59 -13.19 15.21
N ASP A 173 -24.59 -11.92 14.84
CA ASP A 173 -25.51 -11.33 13.85
C ASP A 173 -25.03 -11.48 12.39
N GLY A 174 -23.83 -12.02 12.17
CA GLY A 174 -23.24 -12.25 10.84
C GLY A 174 -22.81 -10.98 10.12
N THR A 175 -22.76 -9.82 10.77
CA THR A 175 -22.51 -8.52 10.11
C THR A 175 -21.05 -8.14 10.05
N HIS A 176 -20.21 -8.64 10.95
CA HIS A 176 -18.80 -8.29 11.04
C HIS A 176 -17.97 -9.43 11.64
N TYR A 177 -16.66 -9.27 11.61
CA TYR A 177 -15.72 -10.18 12.27
C TYR A 177 -15.09 -9.49 13.47
N SER A 178 -14.86 -10.24 14.53
CA SER A 178 -14.02 -9.85 15.66
C SER A 178 -12.65 -10.47 15.49
N ILE A 179 -11.60 -9.65 15.49
CA ILE A 179 -10.21 -10.10 15.28
C ILE A 179 -9.43 -10.01 16.59
N THR A 180 -8.73 -11.10 16.92
CA THR A 180 -7.83 -11.16 18.07
C THR A 180 -6.47 -11.69 17.65
N GLY A 181 -5.40 -10.97 18.01
CA GLY A 181 -4.02 -11.36 17.70
C GLY A 181 -3.02 -10.22 17.80
N GLN A 182 -1.81 -10.49 17.32
CA GLN A 182 -0.71 -9.53 17.34
C GLN A 182 -0.02 -9.50 15.98
N LYS A 183 0.21 -8.30 15.47
CA LYS A 183 0.97 -8.08 14.23
C LYS A 183 2.19 -7.23 14.53
N MET A 184 3.31 -7.49 13.85
CA MET A 184 4.55 -6.77 14.08
C MET A 184 5.17 -6.23 12.78
N TRP A 185 6.03 -5.22 12.95
CA TRP A 185 6.72 -4.53 11.86
C TRP A 185 5.79 -3.89 10.83
N ILE A 186 4.73 -3.28 11.33
CA ILE A 186 3.70 -2.66 10.49
C ILE A 186 4.17 -1.29 10.01
N THR A 187 4.62 -1.22 8.76
CA THR A 187 4.92 0.04 8.07
C THR A 187 3.67 0.92 8.07
N ASN A 188 3.83 2.22 8.28
CA ASN A 188 2.76 3.20 8.45
C ASN A 188 1.89 3.02 9.71
N GLY A 189 2.07 1.97 10.51
CA GLY A 189 1.22 1.67 11.67
C GLY A 189 1.08 2.82 12.66
N GLY A 190 2.07 3.72 12.73
CA GLY A 190 2.05 4.87 13.63
C GLY A 190 1.07 5.98 13.25
N PHE A 191 0.72 6.09 11.97
CA PHE A 191 -0.13 7.17 11.44
C PHE A 191 -1.24 6.67 10.49
N ALA A 192 -1.29 5.38 10.15
CA ALA A 192 -2.33 4.82 9.30
C ALA A 192 -3.72 4.94 9.93
N ASP A 193 -4.72 5.15 9.11
CA ASP A 193 -6.14 5.23 9.47
C ASP A 193 -6.88 3.93 9.16
N LEU A 194 -6.31 3.11 8.27
CA LEU A 194 -6.86 1.86 7.80
C LEU A 194 -5.78 0.78 7.77
N PHE A 195 -6.14 -0.42 8.21
CA PHE A 195 -5.28 -1.60 8.25
C PHE A 195 -5.88 -2.73 7.41
N ILE A 196 -5.08 -3.30 6.51
CA ILE A 196 -5.38 -4.59 5.88
C ILE A 196 -4.78 -5.67 6.77
N VAL A 197 -5.62 -6.36 7.51
CA VAL A 197 -5.22 -7.35 8.52
C VAL A 197 -5.49 -8.76 8.01
N PHE A 198 -4.49 -9.63 8.11
CA PHE A 198 -4.63 -11.03 7.76
C PHE A 198 -4.87 -11.87 9.01
N ALA A 199 -5.93 -12.67 8.99
CA ALA A 199 -6.31 -13.55 10.09
C ALA A 199 -6.94 -14.84 9.57
N LYS A 200 -6.92 -15.88 10.37
CA LYS A 200 -7.64 -17.13 10.11
C LYS A 200 -9.06 -17.03 10.62
N ILE A 201 -10.03 -17.43 9.78
CA ILE A 201 -11.42 -17.54 10.21
C ILE A 201 -11.55 -18.85 10.98
N GLU A 202 -11.86 -18.76 12.27
CA GLU A 202 -12.02 -19.91 13.14
C GLU A 202 -10.83 -20.89 13.05
N ASP A 203 -11.05 -22.08 12.51
CA ASP A 203 -10.03 -23.14 12.33
C ASP A 203 -9.53 -23.26 10.87
N ASP A 204 -9.76 -22.25 10.03
CA ASP A 204 -9.26 -22.24 8.65
C ASP A 204 -7.73 -22.34 8.63
N LYS A 205 -7.23 -23.10 7.66
CA LYS A 205 -5.77 -23.24 7.44
C LYS A 205 -5.19 -22.04 6.72
N ASN A 206 -6.00 -21.30 5.97
CA ASN A 206 -5.59 -20.18 5.15
C ASN A 206 -5.94 -18.84 5.79
N LEU A 207 -5.15 -17.84 5.47
CA LEU A 207 -5.42 -16.46 5.87
C LEU A 207 -6.50 -15.85 4.97
N SER A 208 -7.39 -15.08 5.58
CA SER A 208 -8.30 -14.14 4.93
C SER A 208 -7.86 -12.70 5.23
N ALA A 209 -8.17 -11.78 4.33
CA ALA A 209 -7.86 -10.36 4.51
C ALA A 209 -9.08 -9.59 5.04
N PHE A 210 -8.84 -8.67 5.95
CA PHE A 210 -9.86 -7.87 6.60
C PHE A 210 -9.47 -6.39 6.57
N ILE A 211 -10.48 -5.54 6.37
CA ILE A 211 -10.34 -4.09 6.52
C ILE A 211 -10.68 -3.71 7.95
N VAL A 212 -9.75 -3.05 8.63
CA VAL A 212 -9.90 -2.57 10.02
C VAL A 212 -9.61 -1.08 10.07
N GLU A 213 -10.58 -0.29 10.49
CA GLU A 213 -10.40 1.16 10.68
C GLU A 213 -9.73 1.43 12.03
N LYS A 214 -8.80 2.37 12.08
CA LYS A 214 -8.05 2.73 13.30
C LYS A 214 -8.94 3.12 14.48
N THR A 215 -10.11 3.68 14.19
CA THR A 215 -11.08 4.15 15.19
C THR A 215 -11.85 3.03 15.86
N ARG A 216 -11.69 1.79 15.42
CA ARG A 216 -12.35 0.64 16.05
C ARG A 216 -11.74 0.34 17.41
N GLU A 217 -12.60 0.04 18.38
CA GLU A 217 -12.17 -0.43 19.70
C GLU A 217 -11.33 -1.71 19.59
N GLY A 218 -10.48 -1.95 20.58
CA GLY A 218 -9.65 -3.16 20.62
C GLY A 218 -8.33 -3.07 19.83
N ILE A 219 -8.01 -1.93 19.23
CA ILE A 219 -6.72 -1.72 18.56
C ILE A 219 -5.78 -0.96 19.48
N THR A 220 -4.59 -1.53 19.73
CA THR A 220 -3.52 -0.84 20.46
C THR A 220 -2.21 -0.95 19.70
N MET A 221 -1.39 0.09 19.78
CA MET A 221 -0.10 0.20 19.12
C MET A 221 0.99 0.44 20.14
N ASN A 222 2.10 -0.29 20.02
CA ASN A 222 3.30 0.00 20.82
C ASN A 222 4.03 1.25 20.33
N GLU A 223 5.02 1.69 21.12
CA GLU A 223 6.00 2.66 20.64
C GLU A 223 6.74 2.14 19.38
N PRO A 224 7.20 3.05 18.50
CA PRO A 224 7.94 2.68 17.31
C PRO A 224 9.17 1.83 17.65
N GLU A 225 9.40 0.76 16.91
CA GLU A 225 10.63 -0.02 17.08
C GLU A 225 11.87 0.73 16.60
N HIS A 226 12.92 0.73 17.39
CA HIS A 226 14.19 1.34 17.06
C HIS A 226 15.05 0.41 16.19
N LYS A 227 14.90 0.49 14.86
CA LYS A 227 15.77 -0.19 13.89
C LYS A 227 16.87 0.75 13.38
N ARG A 228 17.97 0.20 12.88
CA ARG A 228 19.14 0.99 12.40
C ARG A 228 18.81 1.94 11.22
N ARG A 229 17.78 1.64 10.44
CA ARG A 229 17.17 2.53 9.43
C ARG A 229 15.67 2.42 9.63
N LYS A 230 15.07 3.51 10.04
CA LYS A 230 13.74 3.49 10.66
C LYS A 230 12.66 3.84 9.64
N CYS A 231 12.16 2.86 8.93
CA CYS A 231 10.75 2.95 8.55
C CYS A 231 9.95 2.84 9.86
N PRO A 232 9.04 3.78 10.17
CA PRO A 232 8.25 3.73 11.39
C PRO A 232 7.34 2.50 11.36
N SER A 233 7.82 1.40 11.92
CA SER A 233 7.06 0.16 12.06
C SER A 233 6.63 -0.01 13.51
N LYS A 234 5.41 -0.48 13.72
CA LYS A 234 4.82 -0.71 15.04
C LYS A 234 4.36 -2.14 15.20
N ILE A 235 4.20 -2.55 16.43
CA ILE A 235 3.46 -3.75 16.78
C ILE A 235 2.01 -3.33 17.00
N CYS A 236 1.08 -4.05 16.35
CA CYS A 236 -0.35 -3.85 16.47
C CYS A 236 -0.95 -5.02 17.25
N PHE A 237 -1.61 -4.72 18.35
CA PHE A 237 -2.41 -5.68 19.09
C PHE A 237 -3.88 -5.50 18.72
N LEU A 238 -4.56 -6.61 18.50
CA LEU A 238 -5.97 -6.69 18.18
C LEU A 238 -6.65 -7.51 19.29
N SER A 239 -7.58 -6.90 19.99
CA SER A 239 -8.41 -7.56 21.00
C SER A 239 -9.86 -7.31 20.64
N GLU A 240 -10.50 -8.31 20.03
CA GLU A 240 -11.89 -8.22 19.56
C GLU A 240 -12.16 -7.03 18.62
N ALA A 241 -11.14 -6.60 17.86
CA ALA A 241 -11.28 -5.48 16.95
C ALA A 241 -12.26 -5.79 15.81
N THR A 242 -13.26 -4.93 15.61
CA THR A 242 -14.28 -5.09 14.58
C THR A 242 -13.72 -4.88 13.18
N ALA A 243 -13.99 -5.81 12.27
CA ALA A 243 -13.46 -5.84 10.92
C ALA A 243 -14.47 -6.22 9.85
N SER A 244 -14.27 -5.74 8.62
CA SER A 244 -14.97 -6.15 7.41
C SER A 244 -14.06 -7.03 6.57
N LYS A 245 -14.50 -8.26 6.25
CA LYS A 245 -13.75 -9.17 5.38
C LYS A 245 -13.73 -8.66 3.95
N LEU A 246 -12.57 -8.74 3.28
CA LEU A 246 -12.49 -8.67 1.83
C LEU A 246 -13.07 -9.96 1.23
N PRO A 247 -13.85 -9.86 0.15
CA PRO A 247 -14.48 -11.02 -0.51
C PRO A 247 -13.52 -12.11 -0.92
#